data_67f1e93db7a77bd437d92f8d12aeaf11
#
_entry.id   67f1e93db7a77bd437d92f8d12aeaf11
#
_cell.length_a   1.000
_cell.length_b   1.000
_cell.length_c   1.000
_cell.angle_alpha   90.00
_cell.angle_beta   90.00
_cell.angle_gamma   90.00
#
_symmetry.space_group_name_H-M   'P 1'
#
loop_
_entity.id
_entity.type
_entity.pdbx_description
1 polymer ?
#
loop_
_entity_poly.entity_id
_entity_poly.type
_entity_poly.pdbx_seq_one_letter_code
_entity_poly.pdbx_strand_id
1 'polypeptide(L)'
;INQIASITTPDPKTIMIKPWDKNIIPEIEKSIMNSEMGLNAQNDSETIIINIPPLTEERRLILVKQVKNEGEKCKISIRNIRKESNDSIRKLNDEGLSEDSIRSGENEIQEITNSFINKVDGLINTKEKEILTV
;
A
#
# COMPACT_ATOMS: atom_id res chain seq x y z
N ILE A 1 15.04 0.93 5.19
CA ILE A 1 16.26 0.65 4.39
C ILE A 1 16.96 1.97 4.05
N ASN A 2 16.28 3.02 3.63
CA ASN A 2 16.87 4.32 3.24
C ASN A 2 17.73 4.99 4.31
N GLN A 3 17.64 4.58 5.58
CA GLN A 3 18.47 5.10 6.66
C GLN A 3 19.81 4.35 6.84
N ILE A 4 19.93 3.14 6.27
CA ILE A 4 21.07 2.24 6.47
C ILE A 4 21.76 1.84 5.16
N ALA A 5 21.16 2.18 4.01
CA ALA A 5 21.66 1.82 2.69
C ALA A 5 21.28 2.86 1.64
N SER A 6 22.12 2.98 0.62
CA SER A 6 21.80 3.68 -0.63
C SER A 6 21.11 2.71 -1.58
N ILE A 7 19.99 3.14 -2.18
CA ILE A 7 19.23 2.35 -3.16
C ILE A 7 19.34 3.05 -4.51
N THR A 8 19.77 2.30 -5.52
CA THR A 8 19.86 2.78 -6.89
C THR A 8 19.21 1.79 -7.85
N THR A 9 18.67 2.28 -8.95
CA THR A 9 18.05 1.47 -10.02
C THR A 9 18.83 1.73 -11.32
N PRO A 10 19.91 0.99 -11.57
CA PRO A 10 20.73 1.19 -12.76
C PRO A 10 19.97 0.91 -14.05
N ASP A 11 18.99 0.05 -14.01
CA ASP A 11 18.06 -0.27 -15.11
C ASP A 11 16.66 -0.59 -14.58
N PRO A 12 15.61 -0.65 -15.44
CA PRO A 12 14.24 -0.86 -15.02
C PRO A 12 13.94 -2.21 -14.33
N LYS A 13 14.88 -3.16 -14.39
CA LYS A 13 14.70 -4.52 -13.85
C LYS A 13 15.67 -4.85 -12.74
N THR A 14 16.58 -3.95 -12.39
CA THR A 14 17.60 -4.19 -11.37
C THR A 14 17.54 -3.13 -10.28
N ILE A 15 17.45 -3.59 -9.04
CA ILE A 15 17.57 -2.74 -7.85
C ILE A 15 18.90 -3.09 -7.20
N MET A 16 19.73 -2.08 -6.96
CA MET A 16 21.01 -2.23 -6.26
C MET A 16 20.92 -1.53 -4.90
N ILE A 17 21.20 -2.27 -3.84
CA ILE A 17 21.23 -1.78 -2.47
C ILE A 17 22.67 -1.83 -1.99
N LYS A 18 23.21 -0.69 -1.61
CA LYS A 18 24.57 -0.56 -1.06
C LYS A 18 24.46 -0.13 0.41
N PRO A 19 24.58 -1.06 1.37
CA PRO A 19 24.59 -0.75 2.79
C PRO A 19 25.83 0.06 3.16
N TRP A 20 25.70 0.91 4.17
CA TRP A 20 26.86 1.65 4.70
C TRP A 20 27.69 0.77 5.63
N ASP A 21 27.08 -0.22 6.27
CA ASP A 21 27.76 -1.24 7.06
C ASP A 21 27.58 -2.61 6.39
N LYS A 22 28.69 -3.25 6.02
CA LYS A 22 28.70 -4.56 5.36
C LYS A 22 28.17 -5.67 6.27
N ASN A 23 28.21 -5.52 7.58
CA ASN A 23 27.75 -6.53 8.53
C ASN A 23 26.24 -6.75 8.49
N ILE A 24 25.47 -5.76 8.01
CA ILE A 24 23.99 -5.85 7.92
C ILE A 24 23.51 -6.47 6.59
N ILE A 25 24.39 -6.77 5.64
CA ILE A 25 24.04 -7.39 4.35
C ILE A 25 23.21 -8.67 4.54
N PRO A 26 23.61 -9.63 5.40
CA PRO A 26 22.83 -10.86 5.58
C PRO A 26 21.43 -10.63 6.14
N GLU A 27 21.26 -9.63 7.00
CA GLU A 27 19.96 -9.30 7.58
C GLU A 27 19.02 -8.68 6.54
N ILE A 28 19.56 -7.79 5.69
CA ILE A 28 18.79 -7.18 4.60
C ILE A 28 18.38 -8.25 3.58
N GLU A 29 19.32 -9.12 3.18
CA GLU A 29 19.07 -10.22 2.26
C GLU A 29 17.97 -11.14 2.79
N LYS A 30 18.07 -11.58 4.05
CA LYS A 30 17.07 -12.41 4.71
C LYS A 30 15.71 -11.73 4.78
N SER A 31 15.67 -10.43 5.06
CA SER A 31 14.42 -9.67 5.11
C SER A 31 13.75 -9.57 3.74
N ILE A 32 14.54 -9.42 2.68
CA ILE A 32 14.03 -9.38 1.29
C ILE A 32 13.51 -10.77 0.87
N MET A 33 14.25 -11.82 1.17
CA MET A 33 13.83 -13.19 0.84
C MET A 33 12.59 -13.63 1.60
N ASN A 34 12.44 -13.20 2.86
CA ASN A 34 11.26 -13.48 3.67
C ASN A 34 10.05 -12.59 3.31
N SER A 35 10.26 -11.54 2.54
CA SER A 35 9.15 -10.75 2.01
C SER A 35 8.41 -11.59 0.95
N GLU A 36 7.09 -11.64 1.02
CA GLU A 36 6.25 -12.39 0.06
C GLU A 36 6.30 -11.81 -1.38
N MET A 37 7.27 -10.95 -1.66
CA MET A 37 7.43 -10.30 -2.96
C MET A 37 8.01 -11.23 -4.03
N GLY A 38 8.57 -12.40 -3.65
CA GLY A 38 9.16 -13.36 -4.59
C GLY A 38 10.36 -12.79 -5.34
N LEU A 39 11.13 -11.94 -4.67
CA LEU A 39 12.36 -11.36 -5.20
C LEU A 39 13.55 -12.18 -4.73
N ASN A 40 14.53 -12.40 -5.61
CA ASN A 40 15.79 -13.02 -5.27
C ASN A 40 16.85 -11.95 -5.09
N ALA A 41 17.37 -11.84 -3.87
CA ALA A 41 18.50 -10.98 -3.56
C ALA A 41 19.80 -11.78 -3.79
N GLN A 42 20.75 -11.20 -4.50
CA GLN A 42 22.11 -11.71 -4.66
C GLN A 42 23.06 -10.70 -4.03
N ASN A 43 23.96 -11.14 -3.17
CA ASN A 43 24.97 -10.27 -2.59
C ASN A 43 26.32 -10.43 -3.31
N ASP A 44 27.00 -9.32 -3.50
CA ASP A 44 28.36 -9.23 -4.06
C ASP A 44 29.27 -8.55 -3.01
N SER A 45 29.35 -9.17 -1.82
CA SER A 45 30.21 -8.74 -0.70
C SER A 45 30.09 -7.27 -0.25
N GLU A 46 29.63 -6.37 -1.11
CA GLU A 46 29.48 -4.93 -0.87
C GLU A 46 28.09 -4.40 -1.20
N THR A 47 27.38 -5.08 -2.11
CA THR A 47 26.07 -4.65 -2.60
C THR A 47 25.13 -5.82 -2.70
N ILE A 48 23.83 -5.54 -2.51
CA ILE A 48 22.77 -6.51 -2.75
C ILE A 48 22.11 -6.13 -4.07
N ILE A 49 22.09 -7.08 -5.00
CA ILE A 49 21.50 -6.92 -6.33
C ILE A 49 20.19 -7.72 -6.36
N ILE A 50 19.11 -7.06 -6.70
CA ILE A 50 17.79 -7.68 -6.84
C ILE A 50 17.40 -7.58 -8.31
N ASN A 51 17.31 -8.73 -8.98
CA ASN A 51 16.79 -8.81 -10.32
C ASN A 51 15.28 -9.04 -10.29
N ILE A 52 14.53 -8.16 -10.94
CA ILE A 52 13.08 -8.28 -11.09
C ILE A 52 12.81 -9.18 -12.30
N PRO A 53 12.32 -10.42 -12.09
CA PRO A 53 12.04 -11.32 -13.20
C PRO A 53 10.88 -10.77 -14.06
N PRO A 54 10.83 -11.10 -15.35
CA PRO A 54 9.70 -10.74 -16.19
C PRO A 54 8.41 -11.33 -15.59
N LEU A 55 7.34 -10.53 -15.63
CA LEU A 55 6.04 -10.97 -15.11
C LEU A 55 5.46 -12.04 -16.03
N THR A 56 5.40 -13.28 -15.55
CA THR A 56 4.63 -14.35 -16.20
C THR A 56 3.12 -14.06 -16.03
N GLU A 57 2.27 -14.66 -16.88
CA GLU A 57 0.81 -14.52 -16.74
C GLU A 57 0.32 -14.94 -15.35
N GLU A 58 0.82 -16.05 -14.82
CA GLU A 58 0.50 -16.52 -13.48
C GLU A 58 0.87 -15.48 -12.40
N ARG A 59 2.07 -14.89 -12.48
CA ARG A 59 2.52 -13.86 -11.55
C ARG A 59 1.67 -12.60 -11.64
N ARG A 60 1.23 -12.21 -12.84
CA ARG A 60 0.31 -11.08 -13.05
C ARG A 60 -1.02 -11.32 -12.33
N LEU A 61 -1.60 -12.52 -12.44
CA LEU A 61 -2.85 -12.86 -11.75
C LEU A 61 -2.72 -12.82 -10.22
N ILE A 62 -1.59 -13.30 -9.69
CA ILE A 62 -1.29 -13.21 -8.26
C ILE A 62 -1.22 -11.75 -7.81
N LEU A 63 -0.53 -10.89 -8.56
CA LEU A 63 -0.42 -9.47 -8.27
C LEU A 63 -1.78 -8.76 -8.32
N VAL A 64 -2.62 -9.06 -9.31
CA VAL A 64 -4.00 -8.54 -9.39
C VAL A 64 -4.79 -8.91 -8.14
N LYS A 65 -4.69 -10.17 -7.68
CA LYS A 65 -5.36 -10.61 -6.46
C LYS A 65 -4.85 -9.86 -5.23
N GLN A 66 -3.54 -9.62 -5.13
CA GLN A 66 -2.97 -8.81 -4.04
C GLN A 66 -3.48 -7.38 -4.06
N VAL A 67 -3.51 -6.73 -5.23
CA VAL A 67 -4.06 -5.36 -5.39
C VAL A 67 -5.51 -5.29 -4.92
N LYS A 68 -6.35 -6.25 -5.31
CA LYS A 68 -7.75 -6.32 -4.88
C LYS A 68 -7.87 -6.47 -3.36
N ASN A 69 -7.07 -7.34 -2.77
CA ASN A 69 -7.06 -7.54 -1.32
C ASN A 69 -6.64 -6.28 -0.55
N GLU A 70 -5.59 -5.59 -1.01
CA GLU A 70 -5.16 -4.33 -0.39
C GLU A 70 -6.22 -3.23 -0.55
N GLY A 71 -6.89 -3.16 -1.70
CA GLY A 71 -8.01 -2.27 -1.91
C GLY A 71 -9.18 -2.53 -0.96
N GLU A 72 -9.53 -3.80 -0.71
CA GLU A 72 -10.58 -4.13 0.27
C GLU A 72 -10.18 -3.74 1.70
N LYS A 73 -8.94 -3.99 2.11
CA LYS A 73 -8.43 -3.53 3.41
C LYS A 73 -8.54 -2.01 3.55
N CYS A 74 -8.16 -1.27 2.51
CA CYS A 74 -8.28 0.19 2.49
C CYS A 74 -9.74 0.64 2.65
N LYS A 75 -10.68 0.03 1.91
CA LYS A 75 -12.12 0.34 2.02
C LYS A 75 -12.69 0.03 3.40
N ILE A 76 -12.22 -1.06 4.04
CA ILE A 76 -12.60 -1.38 5.43
C ILE A 76 -12.13 -0.28 6.38
N SER A 77 -10.88 0.18 6.24
CA SER A 77 -10.33 1.27 7.05
C SER A 77 -11.11 2.57 6.87
N ILE A 78 -11.48 2.93 5.65
CA ILE A 78 -12.31 4.10 5.35
C ILE A 78 -13.70 3.97 6.03
N ARG A 79 -14.32 2.80 5.99
CA ARG A 79 -15.60 2.57 6.66
C ARG A 79 -15.51 2.66 8.18
N ASN A 80 -14.40 2.20 8.76
CA ASN A 80 -14.14 2.33 10.20
C ASN A 80 -13.99 3.80 10.61
N ILE A 81 -13.21 4.57 9.86
CA ILE A 81 -13.05 6.02 10.09
C ILE A 81 -14.42 6.72 10.00
N ARG A 82 -15.24 6.40 9.01
CA ARG A 82 -16.61 6.93 8.92
C ARG A 82 -17.42 6.65 10.19
N LYS A 83 -17.36 5.39 10.69
CA LYS A 83 -18.07 5.01 11.90
C LYS A 83 -17.61 5.83 13.10
N GLU A 84 -16.29 5.92 13.31
CA GLU A 84 -15.70 6.69 14.40
C GLU A 84 -16.05 8.18 14.31
N SER A 85 -16.07 8.75 13.09
CA SER A 85 -16.43 10.14 12.84
C SER A 85 -17.92 10.39 13.18
N ASN A 86 -18.82 9.49 12.75
CA ASN A 86 -20.24 9.58 13.09
C ASN A 86 -20.47 9.45 14.59
N ASP A 87 -19.79 8.53 15.27
CA ASP A 87 -19.89 8.37 16.71
C ASP A 87 -19.38 9.63 17.44
N SER A 88 -18.37 10.30 16.90
CA SER A 88 -17.83 11.56 17.45
C SER A 88 -18.81 12.73 17.26
N ILE A 89 -19.43 12.85 16.09
CA ILE A 89 -20.44 13.90 15.83
C ILE A 89 -21.67 13.70 16.73
N ARG A 90 -22.14 12.47 16.92
CA ARG A 90 -23.29 12.19 17.77
C ARG A 90 -23.07 12.61 19.23
N LYS A 91 -21.84 12.47 19.74
CA LYS A 91 -21.51 12.92 21.10
C LYS A 91 -21.66 14.44 21.29
N LEU A 92 -21.52 15.22 20.21
CA LEU A 92 -21.72 16.67 20.27
C LEU A 92 -23.21 17.06 20.51
N ASN A 93 -24.14 16.13 20.35
CA ASN A 93 -25.54 16.35 20.77
C ASN A 93 -25.62 16.60 22.27
N ASP A 94 -24.85 15.86 23.06
CA ASP A 94 -24.82 16.02 24.51
C ASP A 94 -24.19 17.37 24.92
N GLU A 95 -23.40 17.97 24.02
CA GLU A 95 -22.77 19.29 24.18
C GLU A 95 -23.64 20.44 23.63
N GLY A 96 -24.86 20.13 23.14
CA GLY A 96 -25.85 21.13 22.70
C GLY A 96 -25.89 21.39 21.20
N LEU A 97 -25.23 20.57 20.37
CA LEU A 97 -25.37 20.66 18.92
C LEU A 97 -26.77 20.19 18.49
N SER A 98 -27.42 20.92 17.57
CA SER A 98 -28.76 20.56 17.11
C SER A 98 -28.75 19.24 16.29
N GLU A 99 -29.85 18.49 16.37
CA GLU A 99 -30.02 17.25 15.58
C GLU A 99 -29.87 17.47 14.06
N ASP A 100 -30.34 18.61 13.56
CA ASP A 100 -30.24 18.96 12.14
C ASP A 100 -28.75 19.17 11.75
N SER A 101 -27.94 19.77 12.62
CA SER A 101 -26.50 19.95 12.39
C SER A 101 -25.78 18.61 12.40
N ILE A 102 -26.15 17.70 13.31
CA ILE A 102 -25.61 16.34 13.37
C ILE A 102 -25.91 15.60 12.09
N ARG A 103 -27.17 15.62 11.66
CA ARG A 103 -27.62 14.96 10.41
C ARG A 103 -26.90 15.51 9.18
N SER A 104 -26.71 16.83 9.12
CA SER A 104 -25.94 17.47 8.04
C SER A 104 -24.49 16.98 8.04
N GLY A 105 -23.83 16.91 9.21
CA GLY A 105 -22.48 16.40 9.35
C GLY A 105 -22.34 14.92 8.97
N GLU A 106 -23.29 14.07 9.38
CA GLU A 106 -23.29 12.66 8.98
C GLU A 106 -23.44 12.49 7.46
N ASN A 107 -24.25 13.32 6.80
CA ASN A 107 -24.39 13.30 5.35
C ASN A 107 -23.08 13.71 4.65
N GLU A 108 -22.42 14.75 5.15
CA GLU A 108 -21.13 15.20 4.62
C GLU A 108 -20.06 14.12 4.77
N ILE A 109 -19.96 13.49 5.93
CA ILE A 109 -19.06 12.34 6.16
C ILE A 109 -19.37 11.21 5.19
N GLN A 110 -20.64 10.93 4.91
CA GLN A 110 -21.03 9.89 3.98
C GLN A 110 -20.60 10.22 2.54
N GLU A 111 -20.75 11.47 2.10
CA GLU A 111 -20.32 11.92 0.78
C GLU A 111 -18.80 11.84 0.62
N ILE A 112 -18.04 12.30 1.63
CA ILE A 112 -16.59 12.18 1.67
C ILE A 112 -16.19 10.71 1.59
N THR A 113 -16.81 9.84 2.39
CA THR A 113 -16.55 8.40 2.39
C THR A 113 -16.75 7.78 1.00
N ASN A 114 -17.86 8.10 0.34
CA ASN A 114 -18.19 7.61 -0.99
C ASN A 114 -17.14 8.08 -2.01
N SER A 115 -16.70 9.34 -1.92
CA SER A 115 -15.67 9.90 -2.78
C SER A 115 -14.35 9.14 -2.63
N PHE A 116 -13.92 8.82 -1.41
CA PHE A 116 -12.70 8.07 -1.17
C PHE A 116 -12.80 6.60 -1.62
N ILE A 117 -13.94 5.94 -1.40
CA ILE A 117 -14.18 4.57 -1.90
C ILE A 117 -14.09 4.54 -3.42
N ASN A 118 -14.70 5.48 -4.12
CA ASN A 118 -14.64 5.58 -5.57
C ASN A 118 -13.19 5.83 -6.07
N LYS A 119 -12.40 6.63 -5.35
CA LYS A 119 -10.97 6.82 -5.66
C LYS A 119 -10.18 5.52 -5.52
N VAL A 120 -10.42 4.75 -4.46
CA VAL A 120 -9.78 3.45 -4.26
C VAL A 120 -10.14 2.49 -5.39
N ASP A 121 -11.42 2.39 -5.77
CA ASP A 121 -11.86 1.53 -6.87
C ASP A 121 -11.24 1.97 -8.21
N GLY A 122 -11.13 3.27 -8.46
CA GLY A 122 -10.43 3.81 -9.62
C GLY A 122 -8.96 3.41 -9.68
N LEU A 123 -8.26 3.52 -8.55
CA LEU A 123 -6.85 3.12 -8.43
C LEU A 123 -6.65 1.62 -8.64
N ILE A 124 -7.53 0.78 -8.06
CA ILE A 124 -7.51 -0.67 -8.25
C ILE A 124 -7.67 -1.00 -9.74
N ASN A 125 -8.68 -0.43 -10.41
CA ASN A 125 -8.94 -0.68 -11.83
C ASN A 125 -7.78 -0.24 -12.73
N THR A 126 -7.17 0.92 -12.43
CA THR A 126 -6.00 1.40 -13.17
C THR A 126 -4.83 0.45 -12.98
N LYS A 127 -4.57 0.05 -11.72
CA LYS A 127 -3.44 -0.85 -11.41
C LYS A 127 -3.63 -2.26 -11.98
N GLU A 128 -4.85 -2.77 -11.97
CA GLU A 128 -5.19 -4.05 -12.62
C GLU A 128 -4.88 -4.01 -14.12
N LYS A 129 -5.29 -2.94 -14.80
CA LYS A 129 -4.97 -2.75 -16.23
C LYS A 129 -3.47 -2.68 -16.49
N GLU A 130 -2.73 -1.91 -15.68
CA GLU A 130 -1.26 -1.80 -15.81
C GLU A 130 -0.57 -3.16 -15.63
N ILE A 131 -1.01 -3.98 -14.67
CA ILE A 131 -0.44 -5.30 -14.41
C ILE A 131 -0.73 -6.26 -15.57
N LEU A 132 -1.93 -6.19 -16.16
CA LEU A 132 -2.37 -7.09 -17.23
C LEU A 132 -1.88 -6.64 -18.62
N THR A 133 -1.55 -5.36 -18.80
CA THR A 133 -1.01 -4.87 -20.09
C THR A 133 0.44 -5.32 -20.25
N VAL A 134 0.77 -5.85 -21.43
CA VAL A 134 2.12 -6.28 -21.80
C VAL A 134 2.90 -5.11 -22.38
#